data_08992d3e1aec2117ee41b0386e608b05
#
_entry.id   08992d3e1aec2117ee41b0386e608b05
#
_cell.length_a   1.000
_cell.length_b   1.000
_cell.length_c   1.000
_cell.angle_alpha   90.00
_cell.angle_beta   90.00
_cell.angle_gamma   90.00
#
_symmetry.space_group_name_H-M   'P 1'
#
loop_
_entity.id
_entity.type
_entity.pdbx_description
1 polymer ?
#
loop_
_entity_poly.entity_id
_entity_poly.type
_entity_poly.pdbx_seq_one_letter_code
_entity_poly.pdbx_strand_id
1 'polypeptide(L)'
;RLRNQTSISNQDIDKIDPDILTNNGNILERLKEGGDIKSNFTRIDTYHELKMPKQLFGWLNITPRAGFKGTSYSQINDSNKSDTRKAIHAGIDSSFKLSRDFDGFSIPQIGLSDLRHVAEPFVRYSYVGTDELESDIGKIDRLVSTTKLRPIHLSEFTATDEINDWSIVRSGISNQLITSRDGKSHEWLKVNSYLEHYIDDPEFDR
;
A
#
# COMPACT_ATOMS: atom_id res chain seq x y z
N ARG A 1 -6.36 -18.05 3.59
CA ARG A 1 -7.06 -17.16 4.54
C ARG A 1 -7.96 -16.23 3.75
N LEU A 2 -9.20 -16.07 4.21
CA LEU A 2 -10.14 -15.09 3.66
C LEU A 2 -10.09 -13.83 4.54
N ARG A 3 -9.97 -12.67 3.91
CA ARG A 3 -10.08 -11.37 4.57
C ARG A 3 -11.26 -10.62 3.98
N ASN A 4 -12.21 -10.24 4.83
CA ASN A 4 -13.33 -9.38 4.47
C ASN A 4 -13.28 -8.14 5.35
N GLN A 5 -13.50 -6.99 4.76
CA GLN A 5 -13.59 -5.72 5.46
C GLN A 5 -14.66 -4.87 4.79
N THR A 6 -15.55 -4.31 5.59
CA THR A 6 -16.55 -3.34 5.14
C THR A 6 -16.48 -2.12 6.06
N SER A 7 -16.47 -0.93 5.50
CA SER A 7 -16.50 0.33 6.24
C SER A 7 -17.53 1.28 5.64
N ILE A 8 -18.13 2.09 6.50
CA ILE A 8 -19.06 3.15 6.12
C ILE A 8 -18.51 4.45 6.72
N SER A 9 -18.36 5.47 5.91
CA SER A 9 -17.93 6.79 6.36
C SER A 9 -18.80 7.87 5.73
N ASN A 10 -19.19 8.85 6.56
CA ASN A 10 -19.76 10.10 6.08
C ASN A 10 -18.63 11.13 6.06
N GLN A 11 -18.49 11.82 4.96
CA GLN A 11 -17.44 12.81 4.75
C GLN A 11 -18.10 14.16 4.49
N ASP A 12 -17.79 15.11 5.34
CA ASP A 12 -18.24 16.50 5.25
C ASP A 12 -16.99 17.37 5.18
N ILE A 13 -16.72 17.96 4.03
CA ILE A 13 -15.60 18.89 3.87
C ILE A 13 -16.14 20.29 4.03
N ASP A 14 -16.05 20.82 5.25
CA ASP A 14 -16.28 22.22 5.51
C ASP A 14 -15.15 23.08 4.90
N LYS A 15 -15.54 24.28 4.45
CA LYS A 15 -14.72 25.32 3.80
C LYS A 15 -13.22 25.19 4.06
N ILE A 16 -12.45 24.93 3.01
CA ILE A 16 -11.00 25.13 3.03
C ILE A 16 -10.75 26.64 3.15
N ASP A 17 -10.01 27.06 4.17
CA ASP A 17 -9.62 28.45 4.41
C ASP A 17 -8.91 29.00 3.14
N PRO A 18 -9.43 30.10 2.54
CA PRO A 18 -8.85 30.65 1.31
C PRO A 18 -7.37 31.02 1.42
N ASP A 19 -6.88 31.32 2.62
CA ASP A 19 -5.48 31.70 2.86
C ASP A 19 -4.48 30.54 2.69
N ILE A 20 -4.95 29.30 2.75
CA ILE A 20 -4.12 28.12 2.51
C ILE A 20 -3.90 27.83 1.00
N LEU A 21 -4.72 28.45 0.15
CA LEU A 21 -4.80 28.13 -1.29
C LEU A 21 -3.99 29.07 -2.19
N THR A 22 -3.18 29.95 -1.66
CA THR A 22 -2.46 31.01 -2.41
C THR A 22 -1.43 30.51 -3.42
N ASN A 23 -1.19 29.18 -3.52
CA ASN A 23 -0.11 28.64 -4.38
C ASN A 23 -0.54 27.83 -5.62
N ASN A 24 -1.85 27.66 -5.90
CA ASN A 24 -2.32 26.96 -7.09
C ASN A 24 -3.41 27.75 -7.82
N GLY A 25 -3.04 28.45 -8.88
CA GLY A 25 -3.90 29.38 -9.65
C GLY A 25 -5.27 28.83 -10.12
N ASN A 26 -5.38 27.51 -10.34
CA ASN A 26 -6.65 26.89 -10.80
C ASN A 26 -7.72 26.80 -9.70
N ILE A 27 -7.33 26.78 -8.44
CA ILE A 27 -8.28 26.71 -7.32
C ILE A 27 -8.82 28.12 -7.02
N LEU A 28 -7.99 29.15 -7.19
CA LEU A 28 -8.37 30.55 -7.02
C LEU A 28 -9.41 31.01 -8.07
N GLU A 29 -9.39 30.50 -9.29
CA GLU A 29 -10.42 30.81 -10.29
C GLU A 29 -11.77 30.22 -9.91
N ARG A 30 -11.81 28.97 -9.45
CA ARG A 30 -13.05 28.32 -8.99
C ARG A 30 -13.65 28.97 -7.73
N LEU A 31 -12.82 29.49 -6.83
CA LEU A 31 -13.26 30.25 -5.66
C LEU A 31 -13.77 31.66 -6.01
N LYS A 32 -13.20 32.30 -7.05
CA LYS A 32 -13.65 33.61 -7.56
C LYS A 32 -15.03 33.54 -8.22
N GLU A 33 -15.40 32.38 -8.77
CA GLU A 33 -16.73 32.15 -9.38
C GLU A 33 -17.82 31.86 -8.33
N GLY A 34 -17.52 32.00 -7.04
CA GLY A 34 -18.51 31.86 -5.96
C GLY A 34 -19.01 30.46 -5.69
N GLY A 35 -18.32 29.46 -6.22
CA GLY A 35 -18.61 28.07 -5.94
C GLY A 35 -18.13 27.67 -4.54
N ASP A 36 -19.05 27.51 -3.61
CA ASP A 36 -18.77 26.79 -2.36
C ASP A 36 -18.30 25.37 -2.74
N ILE A 37 -17.02 25.05 -2.50
CA ILE A 37 -16.51 23.68 -2.60
C ILE A 37 -16.96 22.95 -1.32
N LYS A 38 -18.26 22.71 -1.22
CA LYS A 38 -18.80 21.73 -0.28
C LYS A 38 -18.78 20.39 -0.99
N SER A 39 -17.93 19.49 -0.56
CA SER A 39 -18.02 18.11 -0.98
C SER A 39 -18.56 17.31 0.18
N ASN A 40 -19.83 16.97 0.11
CA ASN A 40 -20.52 16.13 1.09
C ASN A 40 -20.88 14.82 0.39
N PHE A 41 -20.47 13.68 0.95
CA PHE A 41 -20.87 12.37 0.43
C PHE A 41 -20.79 11.28 1.50
N THR A 42 -21.55 10.23 1.31
CA THR A 42 -21.44 8.99 2.08
C THR A 42 -20.67 7.98 1.27
N ARG A 43 -19.60 7.41 1.85
CA ARG A 43 -18.78 6.38 1.23
C ARG A 43 -18.96 5.04 1.94
N ILE A 44 -19.18 3.99 1.17
CA ILE A 44 -19.23 2.60 1.64
C ILE A 44 -18.15 1.83 0.91
N ASP A 45 -17.21 1.28 1.65
CA ASP A 45 -16.11 0.46 1.13
C ASP A 45 -16.32 -1.00 1.51
N THR A 46 -16.10 -1.90 0.57
CA THR A 46 -16.01 -3.33 0.83
C THR A 46 -14.77 -3.91 0.18
N TYR A 47 -14.05 -4.77 0.91
CA TYR A 47 -12.82 -5.41 0.44
C TYR A 47 -12.84 -6.90 0.76
N HIS A 48 -12.57 -7.72 -0.24
CA HIS A 48 -12.50 -9.18 -0.11
C HIS A 48 -11.23 -9.70 -0.76
N GLU A 49 -10.47 -10.50 -0.03
CA GLU A 49 -9.23 -11.09 -0.51
C GLU A 49 -9.09 -12.54 -0.06
N LEU A 50 -8.70 -13.40 -0.98
CA LEU A 50 -8.29 -14.76 -0.73
C LEU A 50 -6.77 -14.89 -0.86
N LYS A 51 -6.10 -15.35 0.21
CA LYS A 51 -4.67 -15.68 0.24
C LYS A 51 -4.48 -17.18 0.47
N MET A 52 -3.63 -17.81 -0.31
CA MET A 52 -3.35 -19.23 -0.22
C MET A 52 -1.84 -19.48 0.02
N PRO A 53 -1.32 -19.24 1.24
CA PRO A 53 0.08 -19.49 1.53
C PRO A 53 0.38 -20.99 1.47
N LYS A 54 1.43 -21.34 0.73
CA LYS A 54 1.97 -22.70 0.58
C LYS A 54 3.48 -22.67 0.69
N GLN A 55 4.05 -23.74 1.21
CA GLN A 55 5.48 -24.00 1.14
C GLN A 55 5.72 -25.17 0.18
N LEU A 56 6.47 -24.90 -0.88
CA LEU A 56 6.86 -25.89 -1.86
C LEU A 56 8.28 -26.38 -1.56
N PHE A 57 8.53 -27.66 -1.79
CA PHE A 57 9.83 -28.31 -1.60
C PHE A 57 10.44 -28.14 -0.20
N GLY A 58 9.62 -27.73 0.79
CA GLY A 58 10.07 -27.51 2.16
C GLY A 58 10.85 -26.22 2.41
N TRP A 59 11.17 -25.43 1.37
CA TRP A 59 11.95 -24.20 1.50
C TRP A 59 11.38 -22.98 0.77
N LEU A 60 10.63 -23.15 -0.31
CA LEU A 60 10.09 -22.07 -1.11
C LEU A 60 8.69 -21.70 -0.63
N ASN A 61 8.54 -20.52 -0.05
CA ASN A 61 7.24 -19.97 0.34
C ASN A 61 6.60 -19.28 -0.86
N ILE A 62 5.35 -19.62 -1.15
CA ILE A 62 4.54 -19.00 -2.20
C ILE A 62 3.20 -18.64 -1.63
N THR A 63 2.74 -17.42 -1.90
CA THR A 63 1.44 -16.93 -1.46
C THR A 63 0.72 -16.25 -2.62
N PRO A 64 -0.02 -17.02 -3.45
CA PRO A 64 -0.94 -16.42 -4.40
C PRO A 64 -2.08 -15.72 -3.66
N ARG A 65 -2.54 -14.62 -4.25
CA ARG A 65 -3.66 -13.82 -3.75
C ARG A 65 -4.53 -13.32 -4.89
N ALA A 66 -5.80 -13.18 -4.63
CA ALA A 66 -6.75 -12.53 -5.53
C ALA A 66 -7.91 -11.94 -4.72
N GLY A 67 -8.52 -10.88 -5.21
CA GLY A 67 -9.64 -10.27 -4.54
C GLY A 67 -10.22 -9.09 -5.31
N PHE A 68 -11.15 -8.42 -4.65
CA PHE A 68 -11.78 -7.22 -5.19
C PHE A 68 -12.08 -6.21 -4.07
N LYS A 69 -12.18 -4.95 -4.48
CA LYS A 69 -12.62 -3.84 -3.66
C LYS A 69 -13.76 -3.13 -4.39
N GLY A 70 -14.84 -2.83 -3.69
CA GLY A 70 -15.93 -1.99 -4.16
C GLY A 70 -16.02 -0.76 -3.28
N THR A 71 -16.12 0.43 -3.89
CA THR A 71 -16.34 1.69 -3.19
C THR A 71 -17.55 2.38 -3.80
N SER A 72 -18.59 2.61 -3.03
CA SER A 72 -19.80 3.31 -3.45
C SER A 72 -19.87 4.66 -2.77
N TYR A 73 -20.13 5.68 -3.55
CA TYR A 73 -20.33 7.06 -3.12
C TYR A 73 -21.78 7.45 -3.36
N SER A 74 -22.42 8.08 -2.40
CA SER A 74 -23.80 8.53 -2.50
C SER A 74 -23.96 9.95 -1.91
N GLN A 75 -25.02 10.64 -2.33
CA GLN A 75 -25.32 12.01 -1.91
C GLN A 75 -24.21 13.01 -2.25
N ILE A 76 -23.62 12.88 -3.44
CA ILE A 76 -22.52 13.73 -3.87
C ILE A 76 -23.01 15.17 -4.05
N ASN A 77 -22.43 16.11 -3.28
CA ASN A 77 -22.75 17.55 -3.30
C ASN A 77 -24.25 17.85 -3.12
N ASP A 78 -24.88 17.25 -2.09
CA ASP A 78 -26.31 17.38 -1.80
C ASP A 78 -27.24 17.00 -2.96
N SER A 79 -26.72 16.30 -3.95
CA SER A 79 -27.48 15.74 -5.06
C SER A 79 -27.73 14.25 -4.84
N ASN A 80 -28.82 13.70 -5.41
CA ASN A 80 -29.08 12.25 -5.40
C ASN A 80 -28.15 11.47 -6.36
N LYS A 81 -26.99 12.03 -6.69
CA LYS A 81 -25.99 11.34 -7.52
C LYS A 81 -25.29 10.28 -6.69
N SER A 82 -25.06 9.16 -7.31
CA SER A 82 -24.27 8.06 -6.76
C SER A 82 -23.27 7.58 -7.81
N ASP A 83 -22.12 7.16 -7.37
CA ASP A 83 -21.10 6.56 -8.23
C ASP A 83 -20.47 5.36 -7.53
N THR A 84 -19.94 4.42 -8.29
CA THR A 84 -19.37 3.19 -7.74
C THR A 84 -18.10 2.83 -8.49
N ARG A 85 -16.99 2.74 -7.75
CA ARG A 85 -15.72 2.24 -8.27
C ARG A 85 -15.49 0.79 -7.85
N LYS A 86 -15.00 0.00 -8.79
CA LYS A 86 -14.59 -1.39 -8.57
C LYS A 86 -13.11 -1.51 -8.85
N ALA A 87 -12.40 -2.24 -8.00
CA ALA A 87 -11.02 -2.62 -8.24
C ALA A 87 -10.88 -4.12 -8.05
N ILE A 88 -10.23 -4.76 -8.99
CA ILE A 88 -9.83 -6.17 -8.90
C ILE A 88 -8.33 -6.25 -8.68
N HIS A 89 -7.86 -7.25 -7.98
CA HIS A 89 -6.44 -7.47 -7.82
C HIS A 89 -6.09 -8.94 -7.85
N ALA A 90 -4.89 -9.21 -8.36
CA ALA A 90 -4.26 -10.52 -8.30
C ALA A 90 -2.76 -10.34 -8.02
N GLY A 91 -2.14 -11.32 -7.39
CA GLY A 91 -0.72 -11.25 -7.11
C GLY A 91 -0.16 -12.56 -6.58
N ILE A 92 1.15 -12.59 -6.49
CA ILE A 92 1.89 -13.72 -5.93
C ILE A 92 3.12 -13.20 -5.19
N ASP A 93 3.31 -13.65 -3.96
CA ASP A 93 4.54 -13.44 -3.21
C ASP A 93 5.32 -14.73 -3.18
N SER A 94 6.61 -14.66 -3.45
CA SER A 94 7.54 -15.79 -3.37
C SER A 94 8.76 -15.39 -2.57
N SER A 95 9.20 -16.23 -1.64
CA SER A 95 10.43 -16.01 -0.88
C SER A 95 10.99 -17.31 -0.33
N PHE A 96 12.28 -17.28 -0.01
CA PHE A 96 12.91 -18.37 0.75
C PHE A 96 13.98 -17.81 1.68
N LYS A 97 14.31 -18.56 2.74
CA LYS A 97 15.27 -18.14 3.75
C LYS A 97 16.55 -18.93 3.67
N LEU A 98 17.66 -18.20 3.70
CA LEU A 98 19.00 -18.72 3.88
C LEU A 98 19.52 -18.21 5.22
N SER A 99 20.13 -19.05 6.02
CA SER A 99 20.75 -18.63 7.27
C SER A 99 22.12 -19.22 7.45
N ARG A 100 23.02 -18.43 8.06
CA ARG A 100 24.34 -18.85 8.44
C ARG A 100 24.65 -18.36 9.86
N ASP A 101 25.10 -19.27 10.70
CA ASP A 101 25.60 -18.98 12.03
C ASP A 101 27.11 -18.75 11.96
N PHE A 102 27.58 -17.75 12.70
CA PHE A 102 28.98 -17.41 12.90
C PHE A 102 29.29 -17.59 14.38
N ASP A 103 29.49 -18.87 14.76
CA ASP A 103 29.75 -19.24 16.14
C ASP A 103 31.06 -18.62 16.64
N GLY A 104 31.03 -18.05 17.85
CA GLY A 104 32.19 -17.42 18.47
C GLY A 104 32.56 -16.05 17.92
N PHE A 105 31.82 -15.53 16.93
CA PHE A 105 32.00 -14.15 16.48
C PHE A 105 31.43 -13.18 17.51
N SER A 106 32.31 -12.41 18.16
CA SER A 106 31.91 -11.46 19.18
C SER A 106 32.70 -10.16 19.04
N ILE A 107 31.95 -9.02 19.03
CA ILE A 107 32.51 -7.67 19.13
C ILE A 107 31.73 -6.95 20.21
N PRO A 108 32.16 -7.08 21.52
CA PRO A 108 31.41 -6.55 22.65
C PRO A 108 31.20 -5.03 22.59
N GLN A 109 32.13 -4.29 21.96
CA GLN A 109 32.09 -2.82 21.87
C GLN A 109 30.85 -2.31 21.14
N ILE A 110 30.29 -3.11 20.22
CA ILE A 110 29.06 -2.79 19.47
C ILE A 110 27.90 -3.72 19.81
N GLY A 111 28.06 -4.52 20.85
CA GLY A 111 26.99 -5.41 21.34
C GLY A 111 26.72 -6.61 20.44
N LEU A 112 27.71 -7.09 19.70
CA LEU A 112 27.62 -8.31 18.90
C LEU A 112 28.17 -9.50 19.66
N SER A 113 27.37 -10.57 19.69
CA SER A 113 27.73 -11.86 20.30
C SER A 113 26.94 -12.97 19.56
N ASP A 114 27.63 -14.03 19.13
CA ASP A 114 27.02 -15.15 18.40
C ASP A 114 26.15 -14.69 17.21
N LEU A 115 26.80 -14.24 16.17
CA LEU A 115 26.15 -13.62 15.03
C LEU A 115 25.46 -14.66 14.12
N ARG A 116 24.18 -14.45 13.84
CA ARG A 116 23.44 -15.16 12.79
C ARG A 116 23.08 -14.19 11.66
N HIS A 117 23.45 -14.51 10.44
CA HIS A 117 22.97 -13.82 9.24
C HIS A 117 21.82 -14.60 8.62
N VAL A 118 20.70 -13.90 8.39
CA VAL A 118 19.52 -14.42 7.67
C VAL A 118 19.34 -13.57 6.43
N ALA A 119 19.33 -14.22 5.27
CA ALA A 119 19.04 -13.61 3.99
C ALA A 119 17.73 -14.19 3.44
N GLU A 120 16.78 -13.33 3.07
CA GLU A 120 15.50 -13.72 2.49
C GLU A 120 15.32 -13.03 1.13
N PRO A 121 15.76 -13.66 0.02
CA PRO A 121 15.40 -13.25 -1.32
C PRO A 121 13.91 -13.39 -1.54
N PHE A 122 13.31 -12.42 -2.27
CA PHE A 122 11.89 -12.43 -2.58
C PHE A 122 11.61 -11.89 -3.96
N VAL A 123 10.50 -12.36 -4.54
CA VAL A 123 9.87 -11.78 -5.73
C VAL A 123 8.39 -11.67 -5.44
N ARG A 124 7.82 -10.51 -5.72
CA ARG A 124 6.40 -10.20 -5.54
C ARG A 124 5.85 -9.63 -6.83
N TYR A 125 4.74 -10.14 -7.27
CA TYR A 125 3.97 -9.59 -8.37
C TYR A 125 2.64 -9.09 -7.86
N SER A 126 2.21 -7.95 -8.35
CA SER A 126 0.88 -7.40 -8.07
C SER A 126 0.31 -6.75 -9.30
N TYR A 127 -0.90 -7.15 -9.61
CA TYR A 127 -1.79 -6.54 -10.60
C TYR A 127 -2.99 -5.94 -9.89
N VAL A 128 -3.34 -4.73 -10.27
CA VAL A 128 -4.59 -4.05 -9.88
C VAL A 128 -5.18 -3.42 -11.13
N GLY A 129 -6.47 -3.70 -11.36
CA GLY A 129 -7.26 -3.05 -12.40
C GLY A 129 -8.45 -2.37 -11.76
N THR A 130 -8.77 -1.13 -12.17
CA THR A 130 -9.86 -0.33 -11.63
C THR A 130 -10.73 0.27 -12.71
N ASP A 131 -11.99 0.56 -12.36
CA ASP A 131 -12.86 1.40 -13.16
C ASP A 131 -12.60 2.89 -12.81
N GLU A 132 -12.74 3.77 -13.80
CA GLU A 132 -12.73 5.21 -13.58
C GLU A 132 -14.00 5.66 -12.84
N LEU A 133 -13.87 6.71 -12.02
CA LEU A 133 -15.03 7.40 -11.44
C LEU A 133 -15.55 8.41 -12.43
N GLU A 134 -16.84 8.33 -12.76
CA GLU A 134 -17.50 9.25 -13.70
C GLU A 134 -17.79 10.63 -13.10
N SER A 135 -17.88 10.74 -11.79
CA SER A 135 -18.26 11.96 -11.08
C SER A 135 -17.07 12.71 -10.52
N ASP A 136 -17.17 14.03 -10.51
CA ASP A 136 -16.18 14.94 -9.92
C ASP A 136 -16.27 14.91 -8.38
N ILE A 137 -15.98 13.74 -7.81
CA ILE A 137 -15.97 13.51 -6.36
C ILE A 137 -14.69 14.10 -5.80
N GLY A 138 -14.82 14.92 -4.75
CA GLY A 138 -13.66 15.42 -4.03
C GLY A 138 -12.85 14.27 -3.45
N LYS A 139 -11.62 14.05 -3.94
CA LYS A 139 -10.72 13.01 -3.45
C LYS A 139 -10.24 13.36 -2.04
N ILE A 140 -10.54 12.53 -1.05
CA ILE A 140 -10.14 12.71 0.35
C ILE A 140 -8.90 11.89 0.66
N ASP A 141 -8.95 10.59 0.37
CA ASP A 141 -7.83 9.68 0.58
C ASP A 141 -6.86 9.75 -0.61
N ARG A 142 -6.02 10.78 -0.60
CA ARG A 142 -5.07 11.06 -1.69
C ARG A 142 -3.73 10.38 -1.49
N LEU A 143 -3.03 10.19 -2.59
CA LEU A 143 -1.62 9.82 -2.58
C LEU A 143 -0.78 10.98 -2.04
N VAL A 144 -0.13 10.76 -0.91
CA VAL A 144 0.81 11.73 -0.32
C VAL A 144 2.22 11.37 -0.77
N SER A 145 3.02 12.38 -1.14
CA SER A 145 4.44 12.19 -1.43
C SER A 145 5.14 11.56 -0.23
N THR A 146 5.90 10.50 -0.48
CA THR A 146 6.58 9.75 0.57
C THR A 146 7.94 9.25 0.09
N THR A 147 8.90 9.22 1.00
CA THR A 147 10.19 8.56 0.79
C THR A 147 10.16 7.07 1.16
N LYS A 148 9.04 6.61 1.71
CA LYS A 148 8.85 5.20 2.05
C LYS A 148 8.35 4.43 0.84
N LEU A 149 8.77 3.18 0.75
CA LEU A 149 8.31 2.26 -0.27
C LEU A 149 6.78 2.11 -0.21
N ARG A 150 6.11 2.37 -1.34
CA ARG A 150 4.66 2.21 -1.43
C ARG A 150 4.28 0.74 -1.44
N PRO A 151 3.16 0.35 -0.81
CA PRO A 151 2.61 -0.98 -0.94
C PRO A 151 2.27 -1.30 -2.38
N ILE A 152 2.55 -2.53 -2.82
CA ILE A 152 2.13 -3.01 -4.14
C ILE A 152 0.80 -3.78 -4.08
N HIS A 153 0.40 -4.23 -2.91
CA HIS A 153 -0.84 -4.97 -2.74
C HIS A 153 -1.98 -4.05 -2.33
N LEU A 154 -3.12 -4.20 -2.98
CA LEU A 154 -4.31 -3.38 -2.72
C LEU A 154 -4.76 -3.42 -1.24
N SER A 155 -4.53 -4.54 -0.54
CA SER A 155 -4.87 -4.69 0.89
C SER A 155 -4.11 -3.75 1.83
N GLU A 156 -2.99 -3.21 1.38
CA GLU A 156 -2.11 -2.33 2.15
C GLU A 156 -2.17 -0.89 1.65
N PHE A 157 -2.91 -0.65 0.56
CA PHE A 157 -3.02 0.65 -0.07
C PHE A 157 -4.12 1.47 0.60
N THR A 158 -3.78 2.67 1.08
CA THR A 158 -4.67 3.52 1.89
C THR A 158 -5.34 4.65 1.13
N ALA A 159 -4.76 5.08 0.00
CA ALA A 159 -5.33 6.13 -0.84
C ALA A 159 -6.50 5.61 -1.67
N THR A 160 -7.63 5.33 -1.01
CA THR A 160 -8.79 4.69 -1.64
C THR A 160 -9.34 5.48 -2.82
N ASP A 161 -9.31 6.81 -2.77
CA ASP A 161 -9.86 7.66 -3.82
C ASP A 161 -8.91 7.86 -5.01
N GLU A 162 -7.65 7.38 -4.88
CA GLU A 162 -6.62 7.44 -5.93
C GLU A 162 -6.03 6.06 -6.25
N ILE A 163 -6.83 5.01 -6.19
CA ILE A 163 -6.43 3.71 -6.70
C ILE A 163 -6.44 3.79 -8.22
N ASN A 164 -5.31 3.48 -8.83
CA ASN A 164 -5.13 3.41 -10.28
C ASN A 164 -4.71 1.99 -10.68
N ASP A 165 -4.68 1.74 -11.96
CA ASP A 165 -4.18 0.50 -12.51
C ASP A 165 -2.68 0.38 -12.30
N TRP A 166 -2.21 -0.82 -11.97
CA TRP A 166 -0.79 -1.13 -11.97
C TRP A 166 -0.51 -2.61 -12.20
N SER A 167 0.63 -2.87 -12.78
CA SER A 167 1.21 -4.19 -12.94
C SER A 167 2.69 -4.12 -12.58
N ILE A 168 3.06 -4.61 -11.40
CA ILE A 168 4.38 -4.39 -10.78
C ILE A 168 5.00 -5.71 -10.36
N VAL A 169 6.27 -5.89 -10.71
CA VAL A 169 7.15 -6.90 -10.13
C VAL A 169 8.13 -6.20 -9.20
N ARG A 170 8.16 -6.58 -7.95
CA ARG A 170 9.16 -6.16 -6.96
C ARG A 170 10.01 -7.35 -6.58
N SER A 171 11.30 -7.29 -6.86
CA SER A 171 12.27 -8.29 -6.43
C SER A 171 13.27 -7.68 -5.46
N GLY A 172 13.79 -8.49 -4.56
CA GLY A 172 14.73 -7.98 -3.58
C GLY A 172 15.27 -9.03 -2.64
N ILE A 173 16.02 -8.53 -1.66
CA ILE A 173 16.58 -9.34 -0.58
C ILE A 173 16.46 -8.59 0.74
N SER A 174 15.96 -9.27 1.76
CA SER A 174 15.97 -8.82 3.14
C SER A 174 17.13 -9.49 3.86
N ASN A 175 18.08 -8.72 4.37
CA ASN A 175 19.20 -9.19 5.16
C ASN A 175 19.00 -8.80 6.61
N GLN A 176 19.17 -9.76 7.52
CA GLN A 176 19.08 -9.56 8.95
C GLN A 176 20.32 -10.11 9.63
N LEU A 177 20.95 -9.30 10.48
CA LEU A 177 21.98 -9.72 11.40
C LEU A 177 21.36 -9.83 12.80
N ILE A 178 21.39 -11.02 13.35
CA ILE A 178 20.80 -11.35 14.64
C ILE A 178 21.95 -11.70 15.57
N THR A 179 21.93 -11.11 16.76
CA THR A 179 22.92 -11.37 17.81
C THR A 179 22.23 -11.94 19.05
N SER A 180 23.00 -12.62 19.88
CA SER A 180 22.55 -13.07 21.21
C SER A 180 22.92 -12.03 22.25
N ARG A 181 21.95 -11.60 23.07
CA ARG A 181 22.16 -10.73 24.21
C ARG A 181 21.32 -11.26 25.39
N ASP A 182 22.00 -11.55 26.52
CA ASP A 182 21.36 -12.09 27.73
C ASP A 182 20.52 -13.36 27.43
N GLY A 183 21.02 -14.23 26.55
CA GLY A 183 20.34 -15.44 26.14
C GLY A 183 19.11 -15.24 25.24
N LYS A 184 18.89 -14.03 24.74
CA LYS A 184 17.80 -13.69 23.83
C LYS A 184 18.32 -13.26 22.46
N SER A 185 17.60 -13.63 21.41
CA SER A 185 17.89 -13.19 20.05
C SER A 185 17.48 -11.72 19.88
N HIS A 186 18.40 -10.92 19.36
CA HIS A 186 18.22 -9.49 19.07
C HIS A 186 18.53 -9.22 17.60
N GLU A 187 17.62 -8.55 16.89
CA GLU A 187 17.93 -8.02 15.56
C GLU A 187 18.87 -6.82 15.73
N TRP A 188 20.12 -6.98 15.29
CA TRP A 188 21.14 -5.93 15.39
C TRP A 188 21.10 -5.00 14.17
N LEU A 189 20.88 -5.57 12.97
CA LEU A 189 20.78 -4.81 11.72
C LEU A 189 19.78 -5.50 10.78
N LYS A 190 18.96 -4.69 10.11
CA LYS A 190 18.14 -5.13 9.01
C LYS A 190 18.32 -4.21 7.82
N VAL A 191 18.64 -4.80 6.66
CA VAL A 191 18.81 -4.08 5.39
C VAL A 191 17.94 -4.75 4.35
N ASN A 192 17.03 -3.97 3.75
CA ASN A 192 16.19 -4.40 2.64
C ASN A 192 16.64 -3.70 1.37
N SER A 193 16.97 -4.47 0.35
CA SER A 193 17.27 -3.97 -0.99
C SER A 193 16.25 -4.54 -1.96
N TYR A 194 15.74 -3.71 -2.87
CA TYR A 194 14.74 -4.11 -3.83
C TYR A 194 14.83 -3.31 -5.12
N LEU A 195 14.28 -3.90 -6.17
CA LEU A 195 14.06 -3.31 -7.47
C LEU A 195 12.58 -3.44 -7.81
N GLU A 196 12.00 -2.40 -8.40
CA GLU A 196 10.66 -2.44 -8.96
C GLU A 196 10.74 -2.36 -10.47
N HIS A 197 9.96 -3.20 -11.11
CA HIS A 197 9.76 -3.19 -12.54
C HIS A 197 8.27 -3.05 -12.82
N TYR A 198 7.91 -2.00 -13.52
CA TYR A 198 6.56 -1.76 -14.00
C TYR A 198 6.41 -2.48 -15.33
N ILE A 199 5.40 -3.34 -15.45
CA ILE A 199 5.10 -4.07 -16.68
C ILE A 199 4.38 -3.14 -17.66
N ASP A 200 3.46 -2.32 -17.13
CA ASP A 200 2.76 -1.27 -17.84
C ASP A 200 3.20 0.08 -17.26
N ASP A 201 3.26 1.12 -18.10
CA ASP A 201 3.57 2.46 -17.63
C ASP A 201 2.52 2.89 -16.60
N PRO A 202 2.92 3.27 -15.38
CA PRO A 202 1.98 3.71 -14.38
C PRO A 202 1.33 5.03 -14.81
N GLU A 203 0.02 5.13 -14.68
CA GLU A 203 -0.72 6.37 -15.01
C GLU A 203 -0.26 7.58 -14.17
N PHE A 204 0.38 7.34 -13.04
CA PHE A 204 0.91 8.36 -12.13
C PHE A 204 2.24 7.93 -11.51
N ASP A 205 3.06 8.93 -11.17
CA ASP A 205 4.31 8.73 -10.42
C ASP A 205 4.04 8.09 -9.06
N ARG A 206 4.50 6.87 -8.90
CA ARG A 206 4.38 6.09 -7.67
C ARG A 206 5.57 6.25 -6.76
#